data_90a4802a71cfb0f6a21e28b7b5f44af1
#
_entry.id   90a4802a71cfb0f6a21e28b7b5f44af1
#
_cell.length_a   1.000
_cell.length_b   1.000
_cell.length_c   1.000
_cell.angle_alpha   90.00
_cell.angle_beta   90.00
_cell.angle_gamma   90.00
#
_symmetry.space_group_name_H-M   'P 1'
#
loop_
_entity.id
_entity.type
_entity.pdbx_description
1 polymer ?
#
loop_
_entity_poly.entity_id
_entity_poly.type
_entity_poly.pdbx_seq_one_letter_code
_entity_poly.pdbx_strand_id
1 'polypeptide(L)'
;ATAAVVFECGVLIDYLGAYILVRAMIQDHNAVRATLKCLAILTVILGIEMLWEQIARQNIFGVLAGTEAIPELREGKIRSQAVFQHALTAGVFAATLLPMFLMLCRSRKAPLFGVAGIVGCTVMTICSYSSTPLLGWIAGATAVFLWPLRAHLRIVRRVFVVVLVTLHLAMKSPVWFLIARIDLTGGSSGYHRAELVDQFIKHFGDWWLLGTANAGNWGFDLWDTQNQFVAVGETGGLLTLMLFILLLKRAFGHLGTARRRTAGTPEEWDIWLLGCALFSTVVCFFGINYFDQIRISLFVLFAILTVITGSRLGAPVIAHKKKIVCWNLEQASPHETVA
;
A
#
# COMPACT_ATOMS: atom_id res chain seq x y z
N ALA A 1 1.32 -34.48 -11.92
CA ALA A 1 -0.01 -33.92 -11.60
C ALA A 1 -0.22 -33.83 -10.08
N THR A 2 0.00 -34.92 -9.31
CA THR A 2 -0.26 -34.98 -7.86
C THR A 2 0.59 -33.99 -7.07
N ALA A 3 1.89 -33.85 -7.36
CA ALA A 3 2.79 -32.93 -6.67
C ALA A 3 2.39 -31.44 -6.90
N ALA A 4 1.94 -31.09 -8.10
CA ALA A 4 1.46 -29.74 -8.39
C ALA A 4 0.17 -29.41 -7.60
N VAL A 5 -0.76 -30.36 -7.53
CA VAL A 5 -2.00 -30.18 -6.74
C VAL A 5 -1.68 -30.01 -5.25
N VAL A 6 -0.77 -30.81 -4.70
CA VAL A 6 -0.35 -30.71 -3.29
C VAL A 6 0.30 -29.35 -3.03
N PHE A 7 1.16 -28.88 -3.94
CA PHE A 7 1.79 -27.55 -3.85
C PHE A 7 0.75 -26.44 -3.84
N GLU A 8 -0.20 -26.43 -4.80
CA GLU A 8 -1.24 -25.43 -4.88
C GLU A 8 -2.19 -25.44 -3.67
N CYS A 9 -2.52 -26.64 -3.15
CA CYS A 9 -3.27 -26.75 -1.91
C CYS A 9 -2.50 -26.18 -0.71
N GLY A 10 -1.18 -26.38 -0.64
CA GLY A 10 -0.32 -25.77 0.38
C GLY A 10 -0.36 -24.25 0.29
N VAL A 11 -0.16 -23.69 -0.88
CA VAL A 11 -0.25 -22.25 -1.14
C VAL A 11 -1.61 -21.67 -0.73
N LEU A 12 -2.70 -22.37 -1.05
CA LEU A 12 -4.06 -21.95 -0.67
C LEU A 12 -4.25 -21.96 0.85
N ILE A 13 -3.76 -22.99 1.55
CA ILE A 13 -3.82 -23.08 3.02
C ILE A 13 -3.01 -21.94 3.65
N ASP A 14 -1.81 -21.67 3.15
CA ASP A 14 -0.97 -20.57 3.64
C ASP A 14 -1.66 -19.21 3.49
N TYR A 15 -2.32 -18.97 2.35
CA TYR A 15 -2.99 -17.70 2.09
C TYR A 15 -4.27 -17.53 2.91
N LEU A 16 -5.17 -18.51 2.86
CA LEU A 16 -6.41 -18.47 3.61
C LEU A 16 -6.15 -18.54 5.12
N GLY A 17 -5.23 -19.42 5.53
CA GLY A 17 -4.84 -19.59 6.93
C GLY A 17 -4.24 -18.31 7.50
N ALA A 18 -3.29 -17.70 6.81
CA ALA A 18 -2.68 -16.42 7.24
C ALA A 18 -3.73 -15.30 7.30
N TYR A 19 -4.61 -15.18 6.28
CA TYR A 19 -5.69 -14.17 6.30
C TYR A 19 -6.67 -14.39 7.44
N ILE A 20 -7.14 -15.63 7.65
CA ILE A 20 -8.07 -15.97 8.73
C ILE A 20 -7.45 -15.69 10.09
N LEU A 21 -6.18 -16.09 10.30
CA LEU A 21 -5.46 -15.84 11.54
C LEU A 21 -5.35 -14.33 11.83
N VAL A 22 -4.86 -13.56 10.89
CA VAL A 22 -4.74 -12.10 11.03
C VAL A 22 -6.11 -11.48 11.29
N ARG A 23 -7.16 -11.92 10.59
CA ARG A 23 -8.51 -11.42 10.78
C ARG A 23 -9.12 -11.80 12.13
N ALA A 24 -8.77 -12.98 12.66
CA ALA A 24 -9.16 -13.40 14.00
C ALA A 24 -8.45 -12.62 15.11
N MET A 25 -7.22 -12.21 14.87
CA MET A 25 -6.44 -11.39 15.82
C MET A 25 -6.87 -9.91 15.82
N ILE A 26 -7.24 -9.36 14.66
CA ILE A 26 -7.59 -7.94 14.51
C ILE A 26 -9.11 -7.80 14.38
N GLN A 27 -9.81 -7.75 15.54
CA GLN A 27 -11.27 -7.69 15.57
C GLN A 27 -11.83 -6.32 15.96
N ASP A 28 -11.08 -5.53 16.73
CA ASP A 28 -11.52 -4.25 17.27
C ASP A 28 -10.47 -3.15 17.15
N HIS A 29 -10.85 -1.93 17.53
CA HIS A 29 -9.94 -0.77 17.47
C HIS A 29 -8.76 -0.89 18.44
N ASN A 30 -8.86 -1.65 19.52
CA ASN A 30 -7.75 -1.85 20.45
C ASN A 30 -6.73 -2.82 19.83
N ALA A 31 -7.20 -3.89 19.20
CA ALA A 31 -6.36 -4.81 18.44
C ALA A 31 -5.65 -4.09 17.28
N VAL A 32 -6.34 -3.20 16.55
CA VAL A 32 -5.70 -2.35 15.52
C VAL A 32 -4.56 -1.54 16.13
N ARG A 33 -4.79 -0.84 17.24
CA ARG A 33 -3.75 -0.05 17.91
C ARG A 33 -2.58 -0.91 18.40
N ALA A 34 -2.87 -2.08 18.98
CA ALA A 34 -1.84 -3.01 19.43
C ALA A 34 -0.99 -3.48 18.25
N THR A 35 -1.62 -3.89 17.15
CA THR A 35 -0.94 -4.29 15.91
C THR A 35 -0.05 -3.19 15.36
N LEU A 36 -0.55 -1.95 15.28
CA LEU A 36 0.25 -0.82 14.80
C LEU A 36 1.44 -0.50 15.72
N LYS A 37 1.29 -0.65 17.05
CA LYS A 37 2.41 -0.50 17.99
C LYS A 37 3.47 -1.59 17.79
N CYS A 38 3.04 -2.86 17.65
CA CYS A 38 3.95 -3.96 17.36
C CYS A 38 4.70 -3.73 16.04
N LEU A 39 4.01 -3.31 14.99
CA LEU A 39 4.63 -2.97 13.71
C LEU A 39 5.60 -1.80 13.83
N ALA A 40 5.30 -0.77 14.65
CA ALA A 40 6.21 0.34 14.91
C ALA A 40 7.51 -0.13 15.60
N ILE A 41 7.40 -0.99 16.61
CA ILE A 41 8.57 -1.60 17.27
C ILE A 41 9.39 -2.41 16.26
N LEU A 42 8.73 -3.26 15.47
CA LEU A 42 9.39 -4.08 14.46
C LEU A 42 10.12 -3.23 13.43
N THR A 43 9.51 -2.16 12.90
CA THR A 43 10.17 -1.30 11.92
C THR A 43 11.37 -0.56 12.49
N VAL A 44 11.39 -0.25 13.79
CA VAL A 44 12.56 0.35 14.45
C VAL A 44 13.69 -0.68 14.56
N ILE A 45 13.39 -1.90 15.04
CA ILE A 45 14.40 -2.97 15.19
C ILE A 45 15.00 -3.31 13.82
N LEU A 46 14.15 -3.54 12.81
CA LEU A 46 14.59 -3.85 11.46
C LEU A 46 15.31 -2.67 10.79
N GLY A 47 14.88 -1.43 11.06
CA GLY A 47 15.56 -0.24 10.58
C GLY A 47 16.96 -0.08 11.15
N ILE A 48 17.17 -0.38 12.45
CA ILE A 48 18.49 -0.38 13.09
C ILE A 48 19.37 -1.46 12.46
N GLU A 49 18.83 -2.64 12.23
CA GLU A 49 19.57 -3.73 11.60
C GLU A 49 19.94 -3.38 10.15
N MET A 50 19.04 -2.83 9.36
CA MET A 50 19.35 -2.40 8.00
C MET A 50 20.39 -1.27 7.96
N LEU A 51 20.46 -0.40 8.96
CA LEU A 51 21.56 0.56 9.12
C LEU A 51 22.85 -0.16 9.45
N TRP A 52 22.82 -1.19 10.31
CA TRP A 52 23.99 -2.01 10.61
C TRP A 52 24.53 -2.70 9.35
N GLU A 53 23.65 -3.27 8.52
CA GLU A 53 24.05 -3.86 7.24
C GLU A 53 24.79 -2.86 6.33
N GLN A 54 24.35 -1.56 6.31
CA GLN A 54 25.03 -0.51 5.54
C GLN A 54 26.48 -0.28 6.03
N ILE A 55 26.72 -0.41 7.34
CA ILE A 55 28.02 -0.13 7.97
C ILE A 55 28.90 -1.38 7.96
N ALA A 56 28.38 -2.49 8.47
CA ALA A 56 29.12 -3.72 8.70
C ALA A 56 29.23 -4.62 7.45
N ARG A 57 28.40 -4.39 6.43
CA ARG A 57 28.26 -5.23 5.22
C ARG A 57 27.93 -6.70 5.54
N GLN A 58 27.24 -6.91 6.64
CA GLN A 58 26.81 -8.22 7.12
C GLN A 58 25.39 -8.13 7.66
N ASN A 59 24.56 -9.12 7.32
CA ASN A 59 23.22 -9.28 7.84
C ASN A 59 23.25 -10.13 9.11
N ILE A 60 22.90 -9.55 10.25
CA ILE A 60 22.90 -10.26 11.55
C ILE A 60 21.85 -11.39 11.55
N PHE A 61 20.72 -11.19 10.88
CA PHE A 61 19.64 -12.18 10.81
C PHE A 61 19.84 -13.24 9.71
N GLY A 62 20.91 -13.15 8.91
CA GLY A 62 21.16 -14.10 7.82
C GLY A 62 21.12 -15.55 8.28
N VAL A 63 21.73 -15.86 9.44
CA VAL A 63 21.73 -17.21 10.01
C VAL A 63 20.36 -17.62 10.55
N LEU A 64 19.59 -16.69 11.12
CA LEU A 64 18.30 -16.97 11.76
C LEU A 64 17.14 -17.02 10.77
N ALA A 65 17.19 -16.16 9.77
CA ALA A 65 16.11 -16.00 8.80
C ALA A 65 16.30 -16.85 7.53
N GLY A 66 17.45 -17.54 7.39
CA GLY A 66 17.81 -18.25 6.16
C GLY A 66 18.02 -17.31 4.96
N THR A 67 18.32 -16.03 5.24
CA THR A 67 18.66 -15.03 4.23
C THR A 67 20.17 -15.03 3.98
N GLU A 68 20.61 -14.35 2.92
CA GLU A 68 22.04 -14.24 2.65
C GLU A 68 22.73 -13.41 3.76
N ALA A 69 23.85 -13.93 4.27
CA ALA A 69 24.63 -13.24 5.30
C ALA A 69 25.33 -11.99 4.75
N ILE A 70 25.59 -11.93 3.44
CA ILE A 70 26.20 -10.80 2.75
C ILE A 70 25.10 -10.09 1.93
N PRO A 71 24.78 -8.82 2.24
CA PRO A 71 23.78 -8.06 1.50
C PRO A 71 24.16 -7.89 0.03
N GLU A 72 23.16 -7.87 -0.85
CA GLU A 72 23.33 -7.59 -2.28
C GLU A 72 23.99 -6.23 -2.50
N LEU A 73 25.01 -6.18 -3.36
CA LEU A 73 25.59 -4.94 -3.87
C LEU A 73 25.05 -4.64 -5.26
N ARG A 74 24.51 -3.42 -5.44
CA ARG A 74 24.08 -2.92 -6.74
C ARG A 74 24.67 -1.54 -6.98
N GLU A 75 25.44 -1.39 -8.05
CA GLU A 75 26.14 -0.14 -8.41
C GLU A 75 26.92 0.48 -7.22
N GLY A 76 27.60 -0.37 -6.47
CA GLY A 76 28.42 0.04 -5.31
C GLY A 76 27.61 0.38 -4.05
N LYS A 77 26.29 0.28 -4.07
CA LYS A 77 25.41 0.51 -2.91
C LYS A 77 24.93 -0.80 -2.31
N ILE A 78 24.97 -0.87 -0.99
CA ILE A 78 24.47 -2.02 -0.24
C ILE A 78 22.94 -1.94 -0.23
N ARG A 79 22.29 -3.05 -0.53
CA ARG A 79 20.83 -3.21 -0.47
C ARG A 79 20.49 -4.00 0.77
N SER A 80 20.22 -3.29 1.87
CA SER A 80 19.88 -3.93 3.14
C SER A 80 18.51 -4.61 3.07
N GLN A 81 18.40 -5.78 3.69
CA GLN A 81 17.20 -6.62 3.62
C GLN A 81 16.70 -7.11 4.98
N ALA A 82 17.48 -7.02 6.04
CA ALA A 82 17.17 -7.53 7.39
C ALA A 82 16.68 -9.01 7.34
N VAL A 83 15.52 -9.31 7.90
CA VAL A 83 14.90 -10.65 7.91
C VAL A 83 14.18 -11.02 6.61
N PHE A 84 14.11 -10.11 5.65
CA PHE A 84 13.45 -10.37 4.37
C PHE A 84 14.42 -11.06 3.40
N GLN A 85 13.87 -11.83 2.47
CA GLN A 85 14.69 -12.49 1.45
C GLN A 85 15.30 -11.51 0.43
N HIS A 86 14.65 -10.34 0.25
CA HIS A 86 15.09 -9.32 -0.68
C HIS A 86 14.95 -7.91 -0.08
N ALA A 87 15.90 -7.04 -0.36
CA ALA A 87 15.86 -5.64 0.04
C ALA A 87 14.60 -4.91 -0.47
N LEU A 88 14.13 -5.28 -1.67
CA LEU A 88 12.90 -4.75 -2.26
C LEU A 88 11.68 -5.02 -1.38
N THR A 89 11.53 -6.25 -0.84
CA THR A 89 10.42 -6.64 0.03
C THR A 89 10.47 -5.93 1.38
N ALA A 90 11.68 -5.81 1.98
CA ALA A 90 11.89 -5.05 3.21
C ALA A 90 11.45 -3.58 3.06
N GLY A 91 11.88 -2.93 1.98
CA GLY A 91 11.52 -1.54 1.72
C GLY A 91 10.04 -1.34 1.42
N VAL A 92 9.39 -2.23 0.66
CA VAL A 92 7.95 -2.14 0.36
C VAL A 92 7.11 -2.37 1.62
N PHE A 93 7.47 -3.35 2.45
CA PHE A 93 6.84 -3.55 3.76
C PHE A 93 6.83 -2.25 4.55
N ALA A 94 7.99 -1.60 4.68
CA ALA A 94 8.12 -0.36 5.43
C ALA A 94 7.36 0.81 4.79
N ALA A 95 7.52 1.04 3.49
CA ALA A 95 6.94 2.18 2.78
C ALA A 95 5.41 2.24 2.89
N THR A 96 4.74 1.09 2.83
CA THR A 96 3.28 1.00 2.88
C THR A 96 2.70 1.24 4.28
N LEU A 97 3.51 1.12 5.34
CA LEU A 97 3.10 1.36 6.73
C LEU A 97 3.10 2.85 7.13
N LEU A 98 3.83 3.71 6.42
CA LEU A 98 3.96 5.13 6.74
C LEU A 98 2.63 5.82 7.07
N PRO A 99 1.58 5.76 6.23
CA PRO A 99 0.33 6.43 6.54
C PRO A 99 -0.37 5.85 7.77
N MET A 100 -0.19 4.55 8.06
CA MET A 100 -0.80 3.92 9.23
C MET A 100 -0.15 4.37 10.54
N PHE A 101 1.16 4.66 10.57
CA PHE A 101 1.82 5.20 11.76
C PHE A 101 1.37 6.62 12.09
N LEU A 102 0.94 7.40 11.10
CA LEU A 102 0.32 8.71 11.35
C LEU A 102 -0.98 8.62 12.16
N MET A 103 -1.71 7.49 12.09
CA MET A 103 -2.87 7.24 12.96
C MET A 103 -2.45 7.15 14.44
N LEU A 104 -1.28 6.54 14.73
CA LEU A 104 -0.75 6.48 16.10
C LEU A 104 -0.27 7.83 16.61
N CYS A 105 0.31 8.67 15.76
CA CYS A 105 0.78 10.02 16.14
C CYS A 105 -0.37 10.89 16.68
N ARG A 106 -1.57 10.73 16.14
CA ARG A 106 -2.76 11.46 16.62
C ARG A 106 -3.33 10.90 17.92
N SER A 107 -3.03 9.66 18.26
CA SER A 107 -3.51 9.03 19.48
C SER A 107 -2.80 9.61 20.69
N ARG A 108 -3.53 10.26 21.62
CA ARG A 108 -2.96 10.75 22.89
C ARG A 108 -2.24 9.68 23.71
N LYS A 109 -2.55 8.38 23.46
CA LYS A 109 -2.02 7.25 24.23
C LYS A 109 -0.72 6.66 23.67
N ALA A 110 -0.31 7.02 22.43
CA ALA A 110 0.82 6.36 21.78
C ALA A 110 1.54 7.20 20.70
N PRO A 111 1.74 8.53 20.85
CA PRO A 111 2.35 9.35 19.81
C PRO A 111 3.80 8.93 19.53
N LEU A 112 4.55 8.53 20.56
CA LEU A 112 5.96 8.10 20.41
C LEU A 112 6.09 6.85 19.52
N PHE A 113 5.17 5.89 19.62
CA PHE A 113 5.17 4.72 18.73
C PHE A 113 4.89 5.12 17.29
N GLY A 114 4.03 6.13 17.06
CA GLY A 114 3.77 6.66 15.72
C GLY A 114 5.02 7.28 15.12
N VAL A 115 5.70 8.17 15.86
CA VAL A 115 6.94 8.81 15.41
C VAL A 115 8.05 7.78 15.19
N ALA A 116 8.23 6.85 16.14
CA ALA A 116 9.21 5.78 16.03
C ALA A 116 8.96 4.90 14.79
N GLY A 117 7.70 4.53 14.54
CA GLY A 117 7.33 3.79 13.34
C GLY A 117 7.60 4.56 12.04
N ILE A 118 7.30 5.87 11.98
CA ILE A 118 7.61 6.72 10.83
C ILE A 118 9.12 6.76 10.57
N VAL A 119 9.93 6.95 11.62
CA VAL A 119 11.38 6.95 11.50
C VAL A 119 11.88 5.58 11.03
N GLY A 120 11.45 4.49 11.69
CA GLY A 120 11.86 3.13 11.34
C GLY A 120 11.52 2.78 9.89
N CYS A 121 10.26 3.01 9.46
CA CYS A 121 9.87 2.71 8.09
C CYS A 121 10.58 3.58 7.05
N THR A 122 10.89 4.84 7.37
CA THR A 122 11.66 5.71 6.47
C THR A 122 13.10 5.22 6.32
N VAL A 123 13.75 4.86 7.43
CA VAL A 123 15.09 4.26 7.42
C VAL A 123 15.11 2.98 6.59
N MET A 124 14.20 2.04 6.84
CA MET A 124 14.13 0.79 6.07
C MET A 124 13.93 1.06 4.57
N THR A 125 13.03 2.00 4.21
CA THR A 125 12.78 2.37 2.81
C THR A 125 14.04 2.89 2.13
N ILE A 126 14.80 3.76 2.81
CA ILE A 126 16.05 4.33 2.28
C ILE A 126 17.13 3.25 2.18
N CYS A 127 17.38 2.47 3.24
CA CYS A 127 18.42 1.45 3.28
C CYS A 127 18.18 0.29 2.31
N SER A 128 16.95 0.09 1.83
CA SER A 128 16.65 -0.91 0.79
C SER A 128 17.28 -0.59 -0.56
N TYR A 129 17.70 0.65 -0.79
CA TYR A 129 18.22 1.16 -2.08
C TYR A 129 17.45 0.64 -3.28
N SER A 130 16.13 0.75 -3.22
CA SER A 130 15.23 0.29 -4.28
C SER A 130 14.20 1.34 -4.66
N SER A 131 14.01 1.57 -5.96
CA SER A 131 13.13 2.62 -6.47
C SER A 131 11.64 2.38 -6.15
N THR A 132 11.19 1.12 -6.13
CA THR A 132 9.76 0.80 -5.84
C THR A 132 9.34 1.15 -4.41
N PRO A 133 10.08 0.80 -3.34
CA PRO A 133 9.79 1.25 -1.98
C PRO A 133 9.76 2.76 -1.86
N LEU A 134 10.75 3.43 -2.45
CA LEU A 134 10.83 4.90 -2.39
C LEU A 134 9.63 5.54 -3.10
N LEU A 135 9.22 5.00 -4.26
CA LEU A 135 8.02 5.44 -4.97
C LEU A 135 6.76 5.20 -4.14
N GLY A 136 6.63 4.05 -3.47
CA GLY A 136 5.53 3.74 -2.55
C GLY A 136 5.48 4.70 -1.37
N TRP A 137 6.63 5.01 -0.76
CA TRP A 137 6.75 5.97 0.33
C TRP A 137 6.31 7.38 -0.11
N ILE A 138 6.82 7.86 -1.26
CA ILE A 138 6.46 9.15 -1.86
C ILE A 138 4.96 9.20 -2.19
N ALA A 139 4.42 8.14 -2.78
CA ALA A 139 3.00 8.05 -3.11
C ALA A 139 2.12 8.10 -1.86
N GLY A 140 2.48 7.36 -0.80
CA GLY A 140 1.79 7.40 0.49
C GLY A 140 1.83 8.78 1.12
N ALA A 141 3.00 9.41 1.18
CA ALA A 141 3.17 10.78 1.69
C ALA A 141 2.38 11.80 0.86
N THR A 142 2.48 11.75 -0.46
CA THR A 142 1.72 12.62 -1.37
C THR A 142 0.22 12.46 -1.15
N ALA A 143 -0.28 11.23 -1.03
CA ALA A 143 -1.69 10.98 -0.75
C ALA A 143 -2.13 11.59 0.59
N VAL A 144 -1.28 11.57 1.62
CA VAL A 144 -1.55 12.25 2.90
C VAL A 144 -1.65 13.77 2.70
N PHE A 145 -0.73 14.37 1.96
CA PHE A 145 -0.76 15.82 1.65
C PHE A 145 -1.96 16.24 0.80
N LEU A 146 -2.54 15.33 0.03
CA LEU A 146 -3.76 15.59 -0.74
C LEU A 146 -5.05 15.63 0.11
N TRP A 147 -4.97 15.59 1.43
CA TRP A 147 -6.10 15.72 2.35
C TRP A 147 -7.03 16.91 2.05
N PRO A 148 -6.54 18.14 1.72
CA PRO A 148 -7.43 19.25 1.37
C PRO A 148 -8.32 18.97 0.17
N LEU A 149 -7.86 18.14 -0.78
CA LEU A 149 -8.58 17.77 -2.00
C LEU A 149 -9.55 16.61 -1.83
N ARG A 150 -9.72 16.08 -0.60
CA ARG A 150 -10.56 14.90 -0.31
C ARG A 150 -12.00 15.03 -0.76
N ALA A 151 -12.55 16.24 -0.80
CA ALA A 151 -13.90 16.51 -1.30
C ALA A 151 -13.98 16.39 -2.84
N HIS A 152 -12.89 16.64 -3.54
CA HIS A 152 -12.80 16.73 -5.00
C HIS A 152 -12.16 15.50 -5.66
N LEU A 153 -12.03 14.38 -4.94
CA LEU A 153 -11.38 13.15 -5.46
C LEU A 153 -11.98 12.63 -6.79
N ARG A 154 -13.25 12.93 -7.06
CA ARG A 154 -13.86 12.55 -8.35
C ARG A 154 -13.22 13.33 -9.50
N ILE A 155 -12.94 14.61 -9.27
CA ILE A 155 -12.29 15.49 -10.26
C ILE A 155 -10.83 15.06 -10.40
N VAL A 156 -10.11 14.89 -9.28
CA VAL A 156 -8.70 14.43 -9.30
C VAL A 156 -8.54 13.15 -10.10
N ARG A 157 -9.42 12.14 -9.88
CA ARG A 157 -9.35 10.88 -10.64
C ARG A 157 -9.66 11.07 -12.13
N ARG A 158 -10.63 11.92 -12.48
CA ARG A 158 -10.95 12.20 -13.89
C ARG A 158 -9.78 12.89 -14.59
N VAL A 159 -9.20 13.91 -13.95
CA VAL A 159 -8.02 14.60 -14.46
C VAL A 159 -6.87 13.63 -14.66
N PHE A 160 -6.60 12.77 -13.66
CA PHE A 160 -5.54 11.76 -13.77
C PHE A 160 -5.75 10.81 -14.97
N VAL A 161 -6.98 10.30 -15.15
CA VAL A 161 -7.30 9.43 -16.30
C VAL A 161 -7.12 10.19 -17.62
N VAL A 162 -7.62 11.43 -17.71
CA VAL A 162 -7.47 12.26 -18.92
C VAL A 162 -5.99 12.48 -19.23
N VAL A 163 -5.17 12.81 -18.22
CA VAL A 163 -3.72 12.98 -18.39
C VAL A 163 -3.07 11.70 -18.90
N LEU A 164 -3.40 10.53 -18.32
CA LEU A 164 -2.83 9.25 -18.79
C LEU A 164 -3.22 8.93 -20.23
N VAL A 165 -4.48 9.16 -20.61
CA VAL A 165 -4.96 8.95 -21.98
C VAL A 165 -4.27 9.91 -22.95
N THR A 166 -4.18 11.19 -22.59
CA THR A 166 -3.51 12.20 -23.41
C THR A 166 -2.03 11.85 -23.61
N LEU A 167 -1.34 11.43 -22.53
CA LEU A 167 0.05 10.99 -22.63
C LEU A 167 0.19 9.75 -23.52
N HIS A 168 -0.71 8.79 -23.38
CA HIS A 168 -0.70 7.58 -24.23
C HIS A 168 -0.84 7.91 -25.72
N LEU A 169 -1.68 8.88 -26.04
CA LEU A 169 -1.90 9.31 -27.44
C LEU A 169 -0.78 10.22 -27.97
N ALA A 170 -0.13 10.98 -27.08
CA ALA A 170 0.93 11.92 -27.48
C ALA A 170 2.33 11.27 -27.54
N MET A 171 2.55 10.18 -26.80
CA MET A 171 3.84 9.50 -26.75
C MET A 171 4.02 8.54 -27.94
N LYS A 172 5.27 8.38 -28.40
CA LYS A 172 5.63 7.36 -29.40
C LYS A 172 5.59 5.93 -28.84
N SER A 173 5.77 5.78 -27.54
CA SER A 173 5.68 4.51 -26.81
C SER A 173 4.44 4.51 -25.92
N PRO A 174 3.85 3.35 -25.63
CA PRO A 174 2.74 3.22 -24.71
C PRO A 174 3.02 3.86 -23.33
N VAL A 175 1.98 4.39 -22.66
CA VAL A 175 2.14 5.14 -21.41
C VAL A 175 2.80 4.34 -20.28
N TRP A 176 2.70 3.02 -20.27
CA TRP A 176 3.38 2.19 -19.27
C TRP A 176 4.90 2.22 -19.37
N PHE A 177 5.48 2.62 -20.51
CA PHE A 177 6.92 2.87 -20.62
C PHE A 177 7.41 4.09 -19.82
N LEU A 178 6.51 4.90 -19.24
CA LEU A 178 6.89 5.88 -18.22
C LEU A 178 7.54 5.20 -16.99
N ILE A 179 7.17 3.96 -16.68
CA ILE A 179 7.79 3.17 -15.60
C ILE A 179 9.30 2.99 -15.85
N ALA A 180 9.71 2.84 -17.12
CA ALA A 180 11.11 2.72 -17.48
C ALA A 180 11.95 3.97 -17.16
N ARG A 181 11.31 5.13 -17.03
CA ARG A 181 11.97 6.40 -16.71
C ARG A 181 12.05 6.67 -15.19
N ILE A 182 11.43 5.82 -14.38
CA ILE A 182 11.45 5.96 -12.93
C ILE A 182 12.67 5.20 -12.39
N ASP A 183 13.78 5.92 -12.27
CA ASP A 183 14.99 5.46 -11.60
C ASP A 183 15.36 6.45 -10.50
N LEU A 184 15.01 6.11 -9.25
CA LEU A 184 15.21 6.95 -8.07
C LEU A 184 16.49 6.59 -7.31
N THR A 185 17.08 5.42 -7.58
CA THR A 185 18.19 4.90 -6.79
C THR A 185 19.45 4.59 -7.60
N GLY A 186 19.35 4.65 -8.93
CA GLY A 186 20.35 4.12 -9.87
C GLY A 186 20.16 2.61 -10.09
N GLY A 187 20.41 2.11 -11.31
CA GLY A 187 20.32 0.69 -11.65
C GLY A 187 18.91 0.10 -11.53
N SER A 188 17.86 0.92 -11.73
CA SER A 188 16.48 0.47 -11.65
C SER A 188 16.14 -0.51 -12.78
N SER A 189 15.39 -1.57 -12.43
CA SER A 189 14.77 -2.48 -13.41
C SER A 189 13.50 -1.88 -14.06
N GLY A 190 13.42 -0.55 -14.18
CA GLY A 190 12.24 0.15 -14.73
C GLY A 190 11.90 -0.27 -16.14
N TYR A 191 12.91 -0.46 -17.01
CA TYR A 191 12.72 -0.94 -18.39
C TYR A 191 12.13 -2.36 -18.40
N HIS A 192 12.72 -3.27 -17.61
CA HIS A 192 12.21 -4.64 -17.46
C HIS A 192 10.72 -4.67 -17.05
N ARG A 193 10.31 -3.82 -16.10
CA ARG A 193 8.90 -3.71 -15.67
C ARG A 193 7.98 -3.20 -16.76
N ALA A 194 8.44 -2.22 -17.55
CA ALA A 194 7.67 -1.71 -18.68
C ALA A 194 7.53 -2.75 -19.78
N GLU A 195 8.61 -3.46 -20.10
CA GLU A 195 8.64 -4.57 -21.05
C GLU A 195 7.74 -5.71 -20.63
N LEU A 196 7.78 -6.11 -19.33
CA LEU A 196 6.91 -7.14 -18.78
C LEU A 196 5.43 -6.82 -19.01
N VAL A 197 5.00 -5.57 -18.75
CA VAL A 197 3.61 -5.14 -18.99
C VAL A 197 3.29 -5.18 -20.48
N ASP A 198 4.20 -4.76 -21.33
CA ASP A 198 4.03 -4.73 -22.78
C ASP A 198 3.87 -6.14 -23.37
N GLN A 199 4.74 -7.06 -22.97
CA GLN A 199 4.67 -8.45 -23.39
C GLN A 199 3.46 -9.18 -22.82
N PHE A 200 3.08 -8.90 -21.57
CA PHE A 200 1.84 -9.43 -20.99
C PHE A 200 0.59 -9.05 -21.81
N ILE A 201 0.53 -7.82 -22.31
CA ILE A 201 -0.57 -7.36 -23.18
C ILE A 201 -0.48 -8.03 -24.56
N LYS A 202 0.71 -8.10 -25.17
CA LYS A 202 0.91 -8.70 -26.49
C LYS A 202 0.60 -10.19 -26.52
N HIS A 203 0.95 -10.92 -25.47
CA HIS A 203 0.73 -12.35 -25.35
C HIS A 203 -0.60 -12.68 -24.63
N PHE A 204 -1.61 -11.82 -24.77
CA PHE A 204 -2.92 -12.02 -24.14
C PHE A 204 -3.52 -13.41 -24.41
N GLY A 205 -3.32 -13.95 -25.62
CA GLY A 205 -3.79 -15.28 -26.02
C GLY A 205 -3.25 -16.43 -25.17
N ASP A 206 -2.07 -16.27 -24.58
CA ASP A 206 -1.37 -17.33 -23.86
C ASP A 206 -1.87 -17.50 -22.43
N TRP A 207 -2.38 -16.43 -21.81
CA TRP A 207 -2.69 -16.42 -20.39
C TRP A 207 -4.16 -16.13 -20.03
N TRP A 208 -4.95 -15.59 -20.94
CA TRP A 208 -6.30 -15.03 -20.60
C TRP A 208 -7.26 -16.05 -19.96
N LEU A 209 -7.17 -17.34 -20.26
CA LEU A 209 -8.13 -18.34 -19.79
C LEU A 209 -7.76 -18.86 -18.39
N LEU A 210 -6.59 -19.46 -18.24
CA LEU A 210 -6.15 -20.15 -17.01
C LEU A 210 -4.80 -19.65 -16.49
N GLY A 211 -4.23 -18.62 -17.09
CA GLY A 211 -2.86 -18.22 -16.83
C GLY A 211 -1.85 -18.97 -17.68
N THR A 212 -0.57 -18.77 -17.39
CA THR A 212 0.55 -19.38 -18.11
C THR A 212 1.72 -19.67 -17.19
N ALA A 213 2.40 -20.78 -17.43
CA ALA A 213 3.68 -21.09 -16.78
C ALA A 213 4.89 -20.66 -17.64
N ASN A 214 4.65 -20.12 -18.84
CA ASN A 214 5.67 -19.91 -19.87
C ASN A 214 5.97 -18.43 -20.13
N ALA A 215 5.68 -17.55 -19.18
CA ALA A 215 5.94 -16.10 -19.30
C ALA A 215 7.41 -15.77 -19.62
N GLY A 216 8.35 -16.59 -19.13
CA GLY A 216 9.76 -16.48 -19.46
C GLY A 216 10.10 -16.56 -20.94
N ASN A 217 9.22 -17.15 -21.76
CA ASN A 217 9.42 -17.25 -23.22
C ASN A 217 9.03 -15.96 -23.97
N TRP A 218 8.41 -14.98 -23.30
CA TRP A 218 8.00 -13.72 -23.94
C TRP A 218 9.13 -12.75 -24.19
N GLY A 219 10.28 -12.93 -23.50
CA GLY A 219 11.46 -12.09 -23.69
C GLY A 219 12.56 -12.41 -22.68
N PHE A 220 13.62 -11.61 -22.74
CA PHE A 220 14.77 -11.80 -21.86
C PHE A 220 14.40 -11.48 -20.41
N ASP A 221 14.67 -12.41 -19.49
CA ASP A 221 14.49 -12.30 -18.04
C ASP A 221 13.03 -12.08 -17.56
N LEU A 222 12.02 -12.31 -18.43
CA LEU A 222 10.60 -12.10 -18.08
C LEU A 222 9.99 -13.21 -17.20
N TRP A 223 10.79 -14.19 -16.77
CA TRP A 223 10.43 -15.14 -15.71
C TRP A 223 10.32 -14.47 -14.33
N ASP A 224 11.04 -13.34 -14.12
CA ASP A 224 10.95 -12.55 -12.89
C ASP A 224 9.79 -11.54 -12.99
N THR A 225 8.63 -11.95 -12.50
CA THR A 225 7.41 -11.13 -12.56
C THR A 225 7.42 -10.04 -11.49
N GLN A 226 7.98 -8.89 -11.82
CA GLN A 226 8.05 -7.73 -10.92
C GLN A 226 6.79 -6.83 -11.01
N ASN A 227 5.61 -7.44 -11.10
CA ASN A 227 4.34 -6.70 -11.15
C ASN A 227 3.18 -7.58 -10.63
N GLN A 228 2.47 -7.13 -9.60
CA GLN A 228 1.38 -7.88 -8.98
C GLN A 228 0.21 -8.16 -9.94
N PHE A 229 -0.12 -7.22 -10.82
CA PHE A 229 -1.24 -7.42 -11.75
C PHE A 229 -0.89 -8.47 -12.80
N VAL A 230 0.34 -8.44 -13.31
CA VAL A 230 0.86 -9.44 -14.23
C VAL A 230 0.91 -10.81 -13.55
N ALA A 231 1.48 -10.90 -12.34
CA ALA A 231 1.57 -12.15 -11.58
C ALA A 231 0.19 -12.80 -11.35
N VAL A 232 -0.82 -11.99 -11.01
CA VAL A 232 -2.19 -12.50 -10.83
C VAL A 232 -2.79 -13.02 -12.14
N GLY A 233 -2.53 -12.32 -13.26
CA GLY A 233 -2.98 -12.76 -14.59
C GLY A 233 -2.27 -14.03 -15.06
N GLU A 234 -0.96 -14.11 -14.88
CA GLU A 234 -0.14 -15.30 -15.20
C GLU A 234 -0.58 -16.53 -14.40
N THR A 235 -0.92 -16.35 -13.11
CA THR A 235 -1.28 -17.46 -12.23
C THR A 235 -2.69 -17.99 -12.48
N GLY A 236 -3.66 -17.12 -12.77
CA GLY A 236 -5.07 -17.53 -12.78
C GLY A 236 -5.92 -16.94 -13.91
N GLY A 237 -5.29 -16.35 -14.91
CA GLY A 237 -5.97 -15.81 -16.09
C GLY A 237 -6.72 -14.50 -15.84
N LEU A 238 -7.46 -14.10 -16.86
CA LEU A 238 -8.21 -12.84 -16.87
C LEU A 238 -9.27 -12.76 -15.76
N LEU A 239 -9.93 -13.87 -15.44
CA LEU A 239 -10.95 -13.89 -14.40
C LEU A 239 -10.34 -13.55 -13.03
N THR A 240 -9.20 -14.14 -12.70
CA THR A 240 -8.50 -13.88 -11.43
C THR A 240 -8.00 -12.44 -11.36
N LEU A 241 -7.46 -11.92 -12.46
CA LEU A 241 -7.05 -10.51 -12.56
C LEU A 241 -8.25 -9.56 -12.35
N MET A 242 -9.40 -9.85 -12.99
CA MET A 242 -10.62 -9.04 -12.82
C MET A 242 -11.13 -9.08 -11.37
N LEU A 243 -11.11 -10.25 -10.72
CA LEU A 243 -11.49 -10.40 -9.31
C LEU A 243 -10.56 -9.63 -8.39
N PHE A 244 -9.25 -9.65 -8.65
CA PHE A 244 -8.26 -8.87 -7.90
C PHE A 244 -8.50 -7.36 -8.05
N ILE A 245 -8.72 -6.88 -9.27
CA ILE A 245 -9.06 -5.46 -9.52
C ILE A 245 -10.38 -5.09 -8.83
N LEU A 246 -11.38 -5.98 -8.87
CA LEU A 246 -12.65 -5.77 -8.17
C LEU A 246 -12.47 -5.70 -6.65
N LEU A 247 -11.61 -6.54 -6.06
CA LEU A 247 -11.26 -6.51 -4.65
C LEU A 247 -10.71 -5.13 -4.26
N LEU A 248 -9.73 -4.63 -5.01
CA LEU A 248 -9.13 -3.30 -4.77
C LEU A 248 -10.18 -2.18 -4.94
N LYS A 249 -10.99 -2.26 -5.99
CA LYS A 249 -12.10 -1.31 -6.22
C LYS A 249 -13.09 -1.31 -5.06
N ARG A 250 -13.44 -2.47 -4.52
CA ARG A 250 -14.34 -2.61 -3.35
C ARG A 250 -13.68 -2.05 -2.10
N ALA A 251 -12.40 -2.32 -1.86
CA ALA A 251 -11.66 -1.77 -0.71
C ALA A 251 -11.65 -0.23 -0.72
N PHE A 252 -11.31 0.40 -1.84
CA PHE A 252 -11.41 1.86 -2.00
C PHE A 252 -12.86 2.37 -1.90
N GLY A 253 -13.82 1.61 -2.39
CA GLY A 253 -15.25 1.92 -2.29
C GLY A 253 -15.74 1.96 -0.84
N HIS A 254 -15.37 0.95 -0.04
CA HIS A 254 -15.67 0.89 1.40
C HIS A 254 -15.06 2.07 2.15
N LEU A 255 -13.77 2.35 1.93
CA LEU A 255 -13.08 3.51 2.49
C LEU A 255 -13.78 4.82 2.11
N GLY A 256 -14.12 5.00 0.84
CA GLY A 256 -14.80 6.20 0.37
C GLY A 256 -16.20 6.37 0.97
N THR A 257 -16.92 5.29 1.23
CA THR A 257 -18.26 5.32 1.87
C THR A 257 -18.13 5.61 3.36
N ALA A 258 -17.23 4.91 4.07
CA ALA A 258 -16.97 5.14 5.48
C ALA A 258 -16.52 6.60 5.73
N ARG A 259 -15.60 7.12 4.90
CA ARG A 259 -15.13 8.51 5.00
C ARG A 259 -16.27 9.53 4.85
N ARG A 260 -17.18 9.32 3.89
CA ARG A 260 -18.33 10.23 3.72
C ARG A 260 -19.29 10.20 4.92
N ARG A 261 -19.43 9.06 5.59
CA ARG A 261 -20.25 8.92 6.80
C ARG A 261 -19.64 9.58 8.02
N THR A 262 -18.32 9.64 8.08
CA THR A 262 -17.55 10.26 9.17
C THR A 262 -17.07 11.67 8.83
N ALA A 263 -17.60 12.28 7.77
CA ALA A 263 -17.16 13.61 7.33
C ALA A 263 -17.27 14.67 8.46
N GLY A 264 -16.18 15.37 8.71
CA GLY A 264 -16.07 16.39 9.78
C GLY A 264 -15.78 15.81 11.16
N THR A 265 -15.66 14.50 11.32
CA THR A 265 -15.24 13.88 12.58
C THR A 265 -13.74 13.54 12.57
N PRO A 266 -13.10 13.33 13.73
CA PRO A 266 -11.70 12.90 13.80
C PRO A 266 -11.40 11.61 13.05
N GLU A 267 -12.38 10.71 12.95
CA GLU A 267 -12.25 9.41 12.29
C GLU A 267 -12.15 9.53 10.76
N GLU A 268 -12.62 10.64 10.16
CA GLU A 268 -12.46 10.87 8.72
C GLU A 268 -10.99 10.84 8.33
N TRP A 269 -10.11 11.36 9.18
CA TRP A 269 -8.68 11.36 8.98
C TRP A 269 -8.09 9.94 9.02
N ASP A 270 -8.47 9.12 10.00
CA ASP A 270 -7.97 7.75 10.12
C ASP A 270 -8.36 6.90 8.90
N ILE A 271 -9.59 7.06 8.42
CA ILE A 271 -10.06 6.40 7.19
C ILE A 271 -9.30 6.90 5.97
N TRP A 272 -8.97 8.19 5.92
CA TRP A 272 -8.13 8.74 4.85
C TRP A 272 -6.74 8.12 4.85
N LEU A 273 -6.09 8.03 6.01
CA LEU A 273 -4.76 7.44 6.15
C LEU A 273 -4.73 5.97 5.70
N LEU A 274 -5.78 5.20 6.00
CA LEU A 274 -5.91 3.84 5.45
C LEU A 274 -6.03 3.84 3.92
N GLY A 275 -6.74 4.81 3.37
CA GLY A 275 -6.81 5.01 1.92
C GLY A 275 -5.44 5.34 1.32
N CYS A 276 -4.63 6.14 2.02
CA CYS A 276 -3.26 6.45 1.60
C CYS A 276 -2.34 5.22 1.68
N ALA A 277 -2.48 4.38 2.71
CA ALA A 277 -1.73 3.12 2.82
C ALA A 277 -2.10 2.15 1.69
N LEU A 278 -3.39 1.97 1.41
CA LEU A 278 -3.84 1.15 0.29
C LEU A 278 -3.37 1.72 -1.06
N PHE A 279 -3.35 3.03 -1.24
CA PHE A 279 -2.84 3.67 -2.45
C PHE A 279 -1.34 3.43 -2.61
N SER A 280 -0.53 3.63 -1.55
CA SER A 280 0.90 3.30 -1.54
C SER A 280 1.14 1.84 -1.93
N THR A 281 0.37 0.91 -1.36
CA THR A 281 0.41 -0.52 -1.69
C THR A 281 0.15 -0.78 -3.18
N VAL A 282 -0.91 -0.17 -3.74
CA VAL A 282 -1.25 -0.33 -5.16
C VAL A 282 -0.17 0.26 -6.08
N VAL A 283 0.47 1.36 -5.68
CA VAL A 283 1.62 1.90 -6.42
C VAL A 283 2.79 0.91 -6.40
N CYS A 284 3.07 0.27 -5.27
CA CYS A 284 4.11 -0.77 -5.19
C CYS A 284 3.81 -1.98 -6.07
N PHE A 285 2.54 -2.34 -6.32
CA PHE A 285 2.17 -3.46 -7.21
C PHE A 285 2.69 -3.32 -8.64
N PHE A 286 2.99 -2.12 -9.10
CA PHE A 286 3.61 -1.90 -10.42
C PHE A 286 5.12 -2.19 -10.45
N GLY A 287 5.74 -2.45 -9.31
CA GLY A 287 7.17 -2.68 -9.22
C GLY A 287 7.58 -3.95 -8.46
N ILE A 288 6.61 -4.71 -7.95
CA ILE A 288 6.83 -5.98 -7.28
C ILE A 288 5.53 -6.81 -7.26
N ASN A 289 5.62 -8.13 -7.36
CA ASN A 289 4.56 -9.02 -6.91
C ASN A 289 4.67 -9.26 -5.40
N TYR A 290 3.55 -9.49 -4.73
CA TYR A 290 3.53 -9.74 -3.29
C TYR A 290 3.68 -11.24 -3.02
N PHE A 291 4.84 -11.62 -2.53
CA PHE A 291 5.17 -12.98 -2.12
C PHE A 291 5.70 -12.99 -0.68
N ASP A 292 5.87 -14.14 -0.08
CA ASP A 292 6.41 -14.35 1.27
C ASP A 292 5.84 -13.38 2.33
N GLN A 293 6.71 -12.75 3.13
CA GLN A 293 6.33 -11.93 4.28
C GLN A 293 5.49 -10.70 3.92
N ILE A 294 5.70 -10.08 2.74
CA ILE A 294 4.93 -8.86 2.39
C ILE A 294 3.45 -9.14 2.12
N ARG A 295 3.09 -10.38 1.82
CA ARG A 295 1.70 -10.81 1.69
C ARG A 295 0.93 -10.69 3.00
N ILE A 296 1.59 -11.02 4.12
CA ILE A 296 1.00 -10.87 5.44
C ILE A 296 0.70 -9.40 5.73
N SER A 297 1.57 -8.47 5.32
CA SER A 297 1.32 -7.03 5.50
C SER A 297 0.06 -6.56 4.76
N LEU A 298 -0.22 -7.13 3.59
CA LEU A 298 -1.46 -6.86 2.84
C LEU A 298 -2.70 -7.38 3.59
N PHE A 299 -2.62 -8.58 4.19
CA PHE A 299 -3.71 -9.13 5.00
C PHE A 299 -3.96 -8.31 6.27
N VAL A 300 -2.89 -7.83 6.93
CA VAL A 300 -3.00 -6.89 8.06
C VAL A 300 -3.71 -5.60 7.62
N LEU A 301 -3.32 -5.03 6.48
CA LEU A 301 -3.98 -3.84 5.94
C LEU A 301 -5.48 -4.08 5.69
N PHE A 302 -5.86 -5.19 5.06
CA PHE A 302 -7.27 -5.53 4.82
C PHE A 302 -8.03 -5.82 6.11
N ALA A 303 -7.42 -6.45 7.10
CA ALA A 303 -8.05 -6.69 8.40
C ALA A 303 -8.33 -5.36 9.13
N ILE A 304 -7.36 -4.46 9.20
CA ILE A 304 -7.50 -3.12 9.77
C ILE A 304 -8.59 -2.33 9.03
N LEU A 305 -8.56 -2.36 7.70
CA LEU A 305 -9.57 -1.71 6.85
C LEU A 305 -10.97 -2.23 7.20
N THR A 306 -11.14 -3.54 7.30
CA THR A 306 -12.44 -4.16 7.61
C THR A 306 -12.96 -3.75 8.99
N VAL A 307 -12.10 -3.71 10.01
CA VAL A 307 -12.48 -3.28 11.37
C VAL A 307 -12.91 -1.82 11.38
N ILE A 308 -12.09 -0.95 10.82
CA ILE A 308 -12.34 0.50 10.86
C ILE A 308 -13.54 0.90 9.98
N THR A 309 -13.70 0.30 8.81
CA THR A 309 -14.83 0.61 7.93
C THR A 309 -16.11 -0.12 8.35
N GLY A 310 -16.03 -1.35 8.85
CA GLY A 310 -17.17 -2.16 9.26
C GLY A 310 -17.96 -1.53 10.40
N SER A 311 -17.29 -1.05 11.43
CA SER A 311 -17.90 -0.33 12.55
C SER A 311 -18.61 0.97 12.10
N ARG A 312 -18.20 1.55 10.96
CA ARG A 312 -18.77 2.80 10.42
C ARG A 312 -19.84 2.59 9.35
N LEU A 313 -19.81 1.45 8.66
CA LEU A 313 -20.84 1.12 7.68
C LEU A 313 -22.18 0.78 8.35
N GLY A 314 -22.16 0.24 9.56
CA GLY A 314 -23.35 0.00 10.39
C GLY A 314 -23.89 1.24 11.15
N ALA A 315 -23.11 2.31 11.26
CA ALA A 315 -23.53 3.52 11.95
C ALA A 315 -24.53 4.34 11.09
N PRO A 316 -25.58 4.95 11.69
CA PRO A 316 -26.47 5.83 10.95
C PRO A 316 -25.69 7.04 10.39
N VAL A 317 -26.08 7.50 9.21
CA VAL A 317 -25.50 8.70 8.60
C VAL A 317 -25.89 9.89 9.47
N ILE A 318 -24.91 10.46 10.18
CA ILE A 318 -25.10 11.72 10.91
C ILE A 318 -25.23 12.80 9.84
N ALA A 319 -26.48 13.18 9.56
CA ALA A 319 -26.75 14.35 8.75
C ALA A 319 -26.26 15.59 9.55
N HIS A 320 -25.11 16.11 9.19
CA HIS A 320 -24.70 17.45 9.63
C HIS A 320 -25.70 18.44 9.02
N LYS A 321 -26.85 18.64 9.72
CA LYS A 321 -27.61 19.86 9.55
C LYS A 321 -26.64 21.00 9.89
N LYS A 322 -26.19 21.75 8.87
CA LYS A 322 -25.66 23.09 9.06
C LYS A 322 -26.69 23.84 9.90
N LYS A 323 -26.44 24.04 11.19
CA LYS A 323 -27.08 25.11 11.94
C LYS A 323 -26.65 26.40 11.26
N ILE A 324 -27.49 26.88 10.36
CA ILE A 324 -27.50 28.29 9.98
C ILE A 324 -27.93 28.98 11.26
N VAL A 325 -26.97 29.57 11.96
CA VAL A 325 -27.22 30.50 13.03
C VAL A 325 -27.79 31.74 12.30
N CYS A 326 -29.11 31.77 12.15
CA CYS A 326 -29.81 33.05 11.91
C CYS A 326 -29.63 33.87 13.18
N TRP A 327 -28.78 34.84 13.10
CA TRP A 327 -28.78 35.96 14.06
C TRP A 327 -30.11 36.68 13.85
N ASN A 328 -31.08 36.42 14.74
CA ASN A 328 -32.25 37.27 14.88
C ASN A 328 -31.73 38.59 15.48
N LEU A 329 -31.64 39.60 14.60
CA LEU A 329 -31.62 41.01 14.94
C LEU A 329 -33.04 41.44 15.27
N GLU A 330 -33.56 40.97 16.39
CA GLU A 330 -34.85 41.45 16.92
C GLU A 330 -34.82 41.29 18.42
N GLN A 331 -34.31 42.32 19.08
CA GLN A 331 -34.70 42.79 20.42
C GLN A 331 -33.83 43.98 20.83
N ALA A 332 -34.06 45.11 20.16
CA ALA A 332 -33.76 46.40 20.69
C ALA A 332 -35.06 47.22 20.56
N SER A 333 -35.96 47.07 21.51
CA SER A 333 -36.99 48.04 21.76
C SER A 333 -36.64 48.78 23.03
N PRO A 334 -36.55 50.11 23.02
CA PRO A 334 -36.34 50.93 24.22
C PRO A 334 -37.67 51.01 24.96
N HIS A 335 -37.70 50.58 26.22
CA HIS A 335 -38.80 50.95 27.12
C HIS A 335 -38.47 52.26 27.75
N GLU A 336 -39.41 53.17 27.43
CA GLU A 336 -39.63 54.49 27.98
C GLU A 336 -39.74 54.50 29.51
N THR A 337 -39.16 55.53 30.07
CA THR A 337 -39.42 56.14 31.35
C THR A 337 -40.85 56.60 31.50
N VAL A 338 -41.52 56.29 32.65
CA VAL A 338 -42.49 57.19 33.28
C VAL A 338 -42.56 56.94 34.79
N ALA A 339 -42.44 58.05 35.54
CA ALA A 339 -42.78 58.36 36.94
C ALA A 339 -41.93 57.70 38.04
#